data_704483d0be97ca985d946e6923b8255e
#
_entry.id   704483d0be97ca985d946e6923b8255e
#
_cell.length_a   1.000
_cell.length_b   1.000
_cell.length_c   1.000
_cell.angle_alpha   90.00
_cell.angle_beta   90.00
_cell.angle_gamma   90.00
#
_symmetry.space_group_name_H-M   'P 1'
#
loop_
_entity.id
_entity.type
_entity.pdbx_description
1 polymer ?
#
loop_
_entity_poly.entity_id
_entity_poly.type
_entity_poly.pdbx_seq_one_letter_code
_entity_poly.pdbx_strand_id
1 'polypeptide(L)'
;MTTHGTATEEELARIRAKIGQIVTINEPPYLTEVTRDSIRQWAQATGDRNKLFTDEAYAVASRHKSLLMPPCQLYAFSRISIGYRGGLPGVHSFFAGSHWRWHEPMKVGERITPEITFTGLDELPSRFAGRMFKQISLIRYLNGEGRELAQADSWGMRVERVAAREKGKYKKLELAEKYTSERIAEIAGIYATEKLSANATPFFEDVNVGDAIPSIIR
;
A
#
# COMPACT_ATOMS: atom_id res chain seq x y z
N MET A 1 19.85 9.34 -29.29
CA MET A 1 20.40 9.33 -27.92
C MET A 1 19.21 9.40 -26.97
N THR A 2 18.87 8.31 -26.30
CA THR A 2 17.86 8.33 -25.23
C THR A 2 18.43 9.15 -24.08
N THR A 3 17.86 10.32 -23.83
CA THR A 3 18.18 11.15 -22.67
C THR A 3 17.69 10.42 -21.42
N HIS A 4 18.57 9.62 -20.84
CA HIS A 4 18.28 8.87 -19.62
C HIS A 4 17.80 9.84 -18.53
N GLY A 5 16.53 9.69 -18.12
CA GLY A 5 15.98 10.43 -17.00
C GLY A 5 14.99 11.56 -17.35
N THR A 6 14.68 11.75 -18.63
CA THR A 6 13.62 12.65 -19.12
C THR A 6 12.51 11.86 -19.82
N ALA A 7 11.27 12.32 -19.70
CA ALA A 7 10.13 11.74 -20.39
C ALA A 7 9.99 12.37 -21.78
N THR A 8 10.14 11.59 -22.85
CA THR A 8 9.90 12.05 -24.21
C THR A 8 8.42 11.95 -24.58
N GLU A 9 7.95 12.78 -25.52
CA GLU A 9 6.55 12.73 -25.97
C GLU A 9 6.22 11.40 -26.64
N GLU A 10 7.16 10.76 -27.30
CA GLU A 10 6.99 9.43 -27.87
C GLU A 10 6.75 8.36 -26.80
N GLU A 11 7.54 8.38 -25.71
CA GLU A 11 7.36 7.47 -24.58
C GLU A 11 6.03 7.72 -23.85
N LEU A 12 5.65 8.98 -23.68
CA LEU A 12 4.37 9.35 -23.08
C LEU A 12 3.18 8.89 -23.95
N ALA A 13 3.25 9.08 -25.26
CA ALA A 13 2.24 8.61 -26.20
C ALA A 13 2.09 7.08 -26.13
N ARG A 14 3.22 6.35 -26.11
CA ARG A 14 3.25 4.89 -25.99
C ARG A 14 2.63 4.39 -24.67
N ILE A 15 2.87 5.08 -23.57
CA ILE A 15 2.25 4.74 -22.28
C ILE A 15 0.76 5.06 -22.31
N ARG A 16 0.38 6.25 -22.78
CA ARG A 16 -1.03 6.65 -22.87
C ARG A 16 -1.85 5.69 -23.72
N ALA A 17 -1.28 5.12 -24.75
CA ALA A 17 -1.91 4.10 -25.59
C ALA A 17 -2.24 2.79 -24.83
N LYS A 18 -1.67 2.59 -23.63
CA LYS A 18 -1.97 1.43 -22.79
C LYS A 18 -3.07 1.69 -21.74
N ILE A 19 -3.60 2.90 -21.68
CA ILE A 19 -4.72 3.20 -20.78
C ILE A 19 -5.92 2.33 -21.13
N GLY A 20 -6.53 1.72 -20.12
CA GLY A 20 -7.64 0.77 -20.27
C GLY A 20 -7.20 -0.69 -20.49
N GLN A 21 -5.91 -0.95 -20.67
CA GLN A 21 -5.42 -2.32 -20.87
C GLN A 21 -5.07 -2.99 -19.54
N ILE A 22 -5.31 -4.30 -19.46
CA ILE A 22 -4.85 -5.14 -18.36
C ILE A 22 -3.33 -5.29 -18.50
N VAL A 23 -2.64 -5.08 -17.39
CA VAL A 23 -1.19 -5.18 -17.32
C VAL A 23 -0.79 -6.60 -16.95
N THR A 24 -0.02 -7.25 -17.82
CA THR A 24 0.60 -8.53 -17.50
C THR A 24 1.81 -8.28 -16.60
N ILE A 25 1.82 -8.96 -15.44
CA ILE A 25 2.93 -8.95 -14.51
C ILE A 25 3.73 -10.22 -14.73
N ASN A 26 4.99 -10.08 -15.11
CA ASN A 26 5.88 -11.23 -15.34
C ASN A 26 6.46 -11.80 -14.04
N GLU A 27 6.39 -11.06 -12.95
CA GLU A 27 6.88 -11.49 -11.65
C GLU A 27 5.73 -12.05 -10.80
N PRO A 28 5.89 -13.23 -10.17
CA PRO A 28 4.87 -13.76 -9.29
C PRO A 28 4.66 -12.84 -8.07
N PRO A 29 3.45 -12.76 -7.53
CA PRO A 29 3.21 -12.04 -6.27
C PRO A 29 3.93 -12.74 -5.11
N TYR A 30 4.09 -12.06 -3.98
CA TYR A 30 4.69 -12.66 -2.79
C TYR A 30 3.79 -13.74 -2.18
N LEU A 31 2.48 -13.54 -2.25
CA LEU A 31 1.46 -14.47 -1.78
C LEU A 31 0.43 -14.72 -2.87
N THR A 32 -0.07 -15.95 -2.95
CA THR A 32 -1.18 -16.37 -3.83
C THR A 32 -2.33 -16.98 -3.05
N GLU A 33 -2.09 -17.31 -1.78
CA GLU A 33 -3.05 -17.95 -0.88
C GLU A 33 -2.97 -17.33 0.52
N VAL A 34 -4.12 -17.18 1.16
CA VAL A 34 -4.24 -16.72 2.54
C VAL A 34 -3.93 -17.90 3.47
N THR A 35 -2.75 -17.92 4.05
CA THR A 35 -2.32 -18.97 4.98
C THR A 35 -2.28 -18.46 6.42
N ARG A 36 -2.42 -19.39 7.40
CA ARG A 36 -2.27 -19.05 8.83
C ARG A 36 -0.93 -18.39 9.12
N ASP A 37 0.13 -18.89 8.50
CA ASP A 37 1.48 -18.35 8.70
C ASP A 37 1.62 -16.95 8.10
N SER A 38 1.08 -16.69 6.92
CA SER A 38 1.12 -15.36 6.32
C SER A 38 0.35 -14.33 7.16
N ILE A 39 -0.82 -14.70 7.68
CA ILE A 39 -1.61 -13.87 8.59
C ILE A 39 -0.81 -13.57 9.86
N ARG A 40 -0.27 -14.61 10.51
CA ARG A 40 0.52 -14.48 11.75
C ARG A 40 1.73 -13.58 11.55
N GLN A 41 2.50 -13.79 10.47
CA GLN A 41 3.69 -13.00 10.17
C GLN A 41 3.33 -11.53 9.91
N TRP A 42 2.25 -11.28 9.17
CA TRP A 42 1.80 -9.91 8.92
C TRP A 42 1.36 -9.21 10.20
N ALA A 43 0.52 -9.87 11.00
CA ALA A 43 0.04 -9.32 12.27
C ALA A 43 1.21 -9.01 13.22
N GLN A 44 2.20 -9.90 13.34
CA GLN A 44 3.39 -9.66 14.13
C GLN A 44 4.24 -8.49 13.61
N ALA A 45 4.45 -8.43 12.29
CA ALA A 45 5.27 -7.39 11.67
C ALA A 45 4.64 -5.99 11.78
N THR A 46 3.31 -5.91 11.76
CA THR A 46 2.56 -4.64 11.89
C THR A 46 2.16 -4.32 13.33
N GLY A 47 2.38 -5.25 14.26
CA GLY A 47 1.90 -5.13 15.64
C GLY A 47 0.38 -5.18 15.78
N ASP A 48 -0.32 -5.76 14.79
CA ASP A 48 -1.77 -5.92 14.84
C ASP A 48 -2.15 -7.01 15.83
N ARG A 49 -3.00 -6.67 16.81
CA ARG A 49 -3.46 -7.58 17.87
C ARG A 49 -4.96 -7.90 17.77
N ASN A 50 -5.59 -7.59 16.65
CA ASN A 50 -6.99 -7.93 16.44
C ASN A 50 -7.17 -9.46 16.49
N LYS A 51 -8.03 -9.92 17.38
CA LYS A 51 -8.28 -11.35 17.61
C LYS A 51 -8.85 -12.07 16.38
N LEU A 52 -9.48 -11.37 15.47
CA LEU A 52 -9.93 -11.95 14.19
C LEU A 52 -8.75 -12.42 13.31
N PHE A 53 -7.54 -11.89 13.55
CA PHE A 53 -6.31 -12.23 12.82
C PHE A 53 -5.33 -13.05 13.65
N THR A 54 -5.42 -13.01 14.99
CA THR A 54 -4.40 -13.55 15.90
C THR A 54 -4.88 -14.69 16.77
N ASP A 55 -6.20 -14.90 16.90
CA ASP A 55 -6.82 -15.92 17.75
C ASP A 55 -7.83 -16.73 16.92
N GLU A 56 -7.43 -17.93 16.50
CA GLU A 56 -8.26 -18.78 15.64
C GLU A 56 -9.57 -19.22 16.33
N ALA A 57 -9.52 -19.52 17.63
CA ALA A 57 -10.71 -19.93 18.37
C ALA A 57 -11.74 -18.80 18.43
N TYR A 58 -11.27 -17.59 18.71
CA TYR A 58 -12.12 -16.40 18.69
C TYR A 58 -12.70 -16.13 17.29
N ALA A 59 -11.86 -16.19 16.25
CA ALA A 59 -12.28 -15.94 14.88
C ALA A 59 -13.30 -16.95 14.36
N VAL A 60 -13.12 -18.23 14.68
CA VAL A 60 -14.07 -19.31 14.35
C VAL A 60 -15.39 -19.16 15.12
N ALA A 61 -15.36 -18.72 16.38
CA ALA A 61 -16.56 -18.43 17.15
C ALA A 61 -17.32 -17.21 16.65
N SER A 62 -16.65 -16.30 15.92
CA SER A 62 -17.26 -15.09 15.37
C SER A 62 -18.25 -15.38 14.24
N ARG A 63 -18.94 -14.34 13.77
CA ARG A 63 -19.82 -14.43 12.58
C ARG A 63 -19.09 -14.88 11.32
N HIS A 64 -17.77 -14.73 11.25
CA HIS A 64 -16.96 -15.05 10.08
C HIS A 64 -16.60 -16.54 9.96
N LYS A 65 -16.68 -17.29 11.09
CA LYS A 65 -16.41 -18.74 11.16
C LYS A 65 -15.03 -19.14 10.62
N SER A 66 -14.08 -18.21 10.61
CA SER A 66 -12.72 -18.43 10.08
C SER A 66 -11.78 -17.38 10.63
N LEU A 67 -10.50 -17.73 10.71
CA LEU A 67 -9.43 -16.75 10.85
C LEU A 67 -9.42 -15.85 9.60
N LEU A 68 -9.32 -14.55 9.82
CA LEU A 68 -9.34 -13.56 8.75
C LEU A 68 -7.93 -13.06 8.42
N MET A 69 -7.74 -12.66 7.19
CA MET A 69 -6.57 -11.93 6.75
C MET A 69 -6.70 -10.43 7.07
N PRO A 70 -5.67 -9.78 7.63
CA PRO A 70 -5.65 -8.32 7.74
C PRO A 70 -5.83 -7.66 6.37
N PRO A 71 -6.76 -6.69 6.21
CA PRO A 71 -7.07 -6.13 4.89
C PRO A 71 -5.87 -5.55 4.15
N CYS A 72 -4.94 -4.92 4.88
CA CYS A 72 -3.73 -4.35 4.30
C CYS A 72 -2.72 -5.39 3.81
N GLN A 73 -2.86 -6.67 4.16
CA GLN A 73 -2.00 -7.74 3.65
C GLN A 73 -2.16 -7.96 2.14
N LEU A 74 -3.22 -7.43 1.51
CA LEU A 74 -3.39 -7.46 0.05
C LEU A 74 -2.21 -6.86 -0.72
N TYR A 75 -1.41 -5.97 -0.11
CA TYR A 75 -0.16 -5.51 -0.71
C TYR A 75 0.83 -6.65 -1.02
N ALA A 76 0.76 -7.78 -0.31
CA ALA A 76 1.59 -8.95 -0.59
C ALA A 76 1.07 -9.83 -1.74
N PHE A 77 -0.18 -9.67 -2.12
CA PHE A 77 -0.79 -10.38 -3.26
C PHE A 77 -0.59 -9.66 -4.60
N SER A 78 -0.01 -8.46 -4.58
CA SER A 78 0.33 -7.72 -5.78
C SER A 78 1.73 -7.11 -5.64
N ARG A 79 2.67 -7.54 -6.49
CA ARG A 79 4.02 -6.92 -6.53
C ARG A 79 4.00 -5.48 -7.01
N ILE A 80 2.95 -5.09 -7.70
CA ILE A 80 2.80 -3.75 -8.26
C ILE A 80 1.63 -3.06 -7.57
N SER A 81 1.82 -2.73 -6.29
CA SER A 81 0.89 -1.87 -5.56
C SER A 81 0.74 -0.47 -6.17
N ILE A 82 1.62 -0.08 -7.06
CA ILE A 82 1.61 1.20 -7.80
C ILE A 82 1.25 1.03 -9.28
N GLY A 83 0.78 -0.14 -9.69
CA GLY A 83 0.37 -0.42 -11.06
C GLY A 83 1.55 -0.60 -12.04
N TYR A 84 1.32 -0.26 -13.31
CA TYR A 84 2.28 -0.48 -14.39
C TYR A 84 3.59 0.30 -14.20
N ARG A 85 4.72 -0.40 -14.15
CA ARG A 85 6.05 0.18 -13.93
C ARG A 85 6.81 0.51 -15.21
N GLY A 86 6.33 0.08 -16.37
CA GLY A 86 7.05 0.24 -17.65
C GLY A 86 6.97 1.63 -18.25
N GLY A 87 7.84 1.87 -19.22
CA GLY A 87 7.67 2.87 -20.28
C GLY A 87 8.31 4.23 -20.09
N LEU A 88 8.92 4.56 -18.95
CA LEU A 88 9.71 5.80 -18.78
C LEU A 88 11.10 5.44 -18.25
N PRO A 89 12.05 5.05 -19.11
CA PRO A 89 13.36 4.62 -18.67
C PRO A 89 14.12 5.78 -17.99
N GLY A 90 14.73 5.49 -16.83
CA GLY A 90 15.50 6.47 -16.08
C GLY A 90 14.69 7.51 -15.30
N VAL A 91 13.36 7.59 -15.51
CA VAL A 91 12.46 8.44 -14.72
C VAL A 91 12.20 7.77 -13.37
N HIS A 92 12.38 8.51 -12.28
CA HIS A 92 12.18 7.98 -10.94
C HIS A 92 10.71 7.66 -10.69
N SER A 93 10.45 6.55 -10.00
CA SER A 93 9.09 6.13 -9.63
C SER A 93 9.03 5.86 -8.14
N PHE A 94 8.02 6.42 -7.48
CA PHE A 94 7.74 6.12 -6.08
C PHE A 94 6.23 6.01 -5.86
N PHE A 95 5.87 5.17 -4.91
CA PHE A 95 4.49 5.01 -4.47
C PHE A 95 4.01 6.31 -3.82
N ALA A 96 2.79 6.74 -4.14
CA ALA A 96 2.26 7.99 -3.65
C ALA A 96 0.89 7.86 -2.96
N GLY A 97 0.19 6.76 -3.19
CA GLY A 97 -1.05 6.49 -2.47
C GLY A 97 -1.91 5.40 -3.11
N SER A 98 -2.89 4.98 -2.35
CA SER A 98 -3.97 4.10 -2.82
C SER A 98 -5.27 4.47 -2.13
N HIS A 99 -6.36 4.33 -2.87
CA HIS A 99 -7.72 4.38 -2.35
C HIS A 99 -8.31 2.99 -2.43
N TRP A 100 -8.60 2.39 -1.25
CA TRP A 100 -9.06 1.02 -1.14
C TRP A 100 -10.56 0.93 -0.92
N ARG A 101 -11.16 -0.11 -1.49
CA ARG A 101 -12.50 -0.58 -1.18
C ARG A 101 -12.43 -2.08 -0.93
N TRP A 102 -12.86 -2.49 0.26
CA TRP A 102 -12.97 -3.90 0.65
C TRP A 102 -14.45 -4.29 0.60
N HIS A 103 -14.77 -5.34 -0.12
CA HIS A 103 -16.13 -5.82 -0.31
C HIS A 103 -16.47 -6.95 0.66
N GLU A 104 -15.47 -7.84 0.87
CA GLU A 104 -15.63 -8.98 1.73
C GLU A 104 -14.37 -9.24 2.58
N PRO A 105 -14.53 -9.81 3.80
CA PRO A 105 -13.39 -10.28 4.58
C PRO A 105 -12.76 -11.49 3.90
N MET A 106 -11.44 -11.48 3.80
CA MET A 106 -10.66 -12.58 3.24
C MET A 106 -10.34 -13.61 4.31
N LYS A 107 -10.58 -14.89 4.02
CA LYS A 107 -10.47 -15.99 4.96
C LYS A 107 -9.25 -16.85 4.67
N VAL A 108 -8.76 -17.55 5.69
CA VAL A 108 -7.72 -18.56 5.52
C VAL A 108 -8.15 -19.61 4.49
N GLY A 109 -7.23 -19.99 3.60
CA GLY A 109 -7.46 -20.95 2.50
C GLY A 109 -7.91 -20.30 1.18
N GLU A 110 -8.27 -19.00 1.17
CA GLU A 110 -8.64 -18.33 -0.08
C GLU A 110 -7.44 -18.09 -0.97
N ARG A 111 -7.60 -18.38 -2.26
CA ARG A 111 -6.65 -17.97 -3.29
C ARG A 111 -7.07 -16.62 -3.85
N ILE A 112 -6.11 -15.71 -3.96
CA ILE A 112 -6.36 -14.35 -4.42
C ILE A 112 -5.48 -14.05 -5.62
N THR A 113 -6.11 -13.62 -6.71
CA THR A 113 -5.43 -13.21 -7.95
C THR A 113 -5.65 -11.73 -8.19
N PRO A 114 -4.59 -10.92 -8.30
CA PRO A 114 -4.71 -9.52 -8.68
C PRO A 114 -4.88 -9.38 -10.19
N GLU A 115 -5.82 -8.56 -10.59
CA GLU A 115 -5.98 -8.06 -11.96
C GLU A 115 -5.69 -6.56 -11.97
N ILE A 116 -4.74 -6.12 -12.79
CA ILE A 116 -4.30 -4.73 -12.81
C ILE A 116 -4.65 -4.10 -14.14
N THR A 117 -5.41 -3.02 -14.13
CA THR A 117 -5.68 -2.19 -15.29
C THR A 117 -4.98 -0.86 -15.17
N PHE A 118 -4.22 -0.47 -16.17
CA PHE A 118 -3.64 0.86 -16.23
C PHE A 118 -4.72 1.87 -16.61
N THR A 119 -5.04 2.83 -15.71
CA THR A 119 -6.21 3.70 -15.87
C THR A 119 -5.88 5.15 -16.19
N GLY A 120 -4.64 5.61 -15.95
CA GLY A 120 -4.33 6.99 -16.23
C GLY A 120 -2.86 7.38 -16.11
N LEU A 121 -2.53 8.48 -16.79
CA LEU A 121 -1.24 9.17 -16.72
C LEU A 121 -1.48 10.67 -16.81
N ASP A 122 -1.49 11.35 -15.68
CA ASP A 122 -1.72 12.79 -15.56
C ASP A 122 -0.39 13.52 -15.43
N GLU A 123 -0.15 14.55 -16.23
CA GLU A 123 0.97 15.44 -16.03
C GLU A 123 0.61 16.52 -15.00
N LEU A 124 1.47 16.68 -14.01
CA LEU A 124 1.27 17.59 -12.89
C LEU A 124 2.38 18.65 -12.84
N PRO A 125 2.07 19.88 -12.44
CA PRO A 125 3.08 20.89 -12.23
C PRO A 125 4.00 20.51 -11.08
N SER A 126 5.32 20.66 -11.27
CA SER A 126 6.30 20.38 -10.24
C SER A 126 7.21 21.58 -10.01
N ARG A 127 7.32 22.01 -8.76
CA ARG A 127 8.30 23.04 -8.35
C ARG A 127 9.72 22.45 -8.19
N PHE A 128 9.85 21.13 -8.16
CA PHE A 128 11.08 20.41 -7.75
C PHE A 128 11.70 19.59 -8.87
N ALA A 129 10.89 18.92 -9.66
CA ALA A 129 11.30 18.16 -10.81
C ALA A 129 10.92 18.94 -12.08
N GLY A 130 11.52 18.65 -13.22
CA GLY A 130 11.12 19.26 -14.48
C GLY A 130 9.67 18.92 -14.78
N ARG A 131 9.43 17.69 -15.21
CA ARG A 131 8.08 17.14 -15.43
C ARG A 131 7.77 16.08 -14.38
N MET A 132 6.52 16.04 -13.95
CA MET A 132 6.02 15.05 -13.00
C MET A 132 4.72 14.45 -13.52
N PHE A 133 4.60 13.14 -13.40
CA PHE A 133 3.43 12.41 -13.88
C PHE A 133 2.85 11.56 -12.75
N LYS A 134 1.53 11.65 -12.57
CA LYS A 134 0.75 10.73 -11.73
C LYS A 134 0.30 9.56 -12.59
N GLN A 135 0.83 8.39 -12.33
CA GLN A 135 0.51 7.15 -13.00
C GLN A 135 -0.49 6.36 -12.16
N ILE A 136 -1.66 6.05 -12.70
CA ILE A 136 -2.80 5.49 -11.97
C ILE A 136 -3.13 4.10 -12.51
N SER A 137 -3.43 3.18 -11.60
CA SER A 137 -3.92 1.84 -11.96
C SER A 137 -5.02 1.40 -11.01
N LEU A 138 -6.02 0.72 -11.54
CA LEU A 138 -7.01 -0.02 -10.79
C LEU A 138 -6.50 -1.44 -10.58
N ILE A 139 -6.48 -1.91 -9.34
CA ILE A 139 -6.13 -3.27 -8.97
C ILE A 139 -7.37 -3.91 -8.37
N ARG A 140 -7.85 -4.99 -8.98
CA ARG A 140 -8.96 -5.81 -8.50
C ARG A 140 -8.38 -7.09 -7.93
N TYR A 141 -8.83 -7.50 -6.75
CA TYR A 141 -8.40 -8.74 -6.10
C TYR A 141 -9.55 -9.74 -6.17
N LEU A 142 -9.36 -10.79 -6.96
CA LEU A 142 -10.37 -11.78 -7.25
C LEU A 142 -10.06 -13.08 -6.49
N ASN A 143 -11.09 -13.75 -5.96
CA ASN A 143 -10.94 -15.08 -5.39
C ASN A 143 -10.91 -16.16 -6.49
N GLY A 144 -10.77 -17.44 -6.08
CA GLY A 144 -10.72 -18.58 -7.01
C GLY A 144 -11.99 -18.79 -7.85
N GLU A 145 -13.11 -18.16 -7.48
CA GLU A 145 -14.38 -18.19 -8.21
C GLU A 145 -14.57 -16.96 -9.12
N GLY A 146 -13.56 -16.07 -9.17
CA GLY A 146 -13.62 -14.83 -9.94
C GLY A 146 -14.41 -13.68 -9.27
N ARG A 147 -14.83 -13.85 -8.01
CA ARG A 147 -15.53 -12.82 -7.24
C ARG A 147 -14.53 -11.79 -6.73
N GLU A 148 -14.87 -10.52 -6.84
CA GLU A 148 -14.06 -9.41 -6.36
C GLU A 148 -14.19 -9.25 -4.84
N LEU A 149 -13.06 -9.44 -4.14
CA LEU A 149 -12.95 -9.30 -2.68
C LEU A 149 -12.62 -7.86 -2.28
N ALA A 150 -11.81 -7.20 -3.08
CA ALA A 150 -11.40 -5.83 -2.87
C ALA A 150 -10.90 -5.18 -4.17
N GLN A 151 -10.84 -3.86 -4.18
CA GLN A 151 -10.16 -3.10 -5.22
C GLN A 151 -9.36 -1.94 -4.66
N ALA A 152 -8.35 -1.51 -5.41
CA ALA A 152 -7.53 -0.34 -5.08
C ALA A 152 -7.29 0.52 -6.31
N ASP A 153 -7.67 1.79 -6.25
CA ASP A 153 -7.11 2.82 -7.12
C ASP A 153 -5.75 3.20 -6.56
N SER A 154 -4.69 2.83 -7.24
CA SER A 154 -3.32 3.00 -6.76
C SER A 154 -2.52 3.90 -7.70
N TRP A 155 -1.72 4.80 -7.14
CA TRP A 155 -0.92 5.71 -7.96
C TRP A 155 0.50 5.86 -7.47
N GLY A 156 1.38 6.03 -8.44
CA GLY A 156 2.76 6.40 -8.24
C GLY A 156 3.09 7.71 -8.94
N MET A 157 4.11 8.39 -8.41
CA MET A 157 4.64 9.58 -9.04
C MET A 157 5.88 9.24 -9.85
N ARG A 158 5.93 9.75 -11.07
CA ARG A 158 7.08 9.64 -11.97
C ARG A 158 7.71 11.03 -12.10
N VAL A 159 9.00 11.14 -11.76
CA VAL A 159 9.72 12.42 -11.75
C VAL A 159 11.03 12.32 -12.50
N GLU A 160 11.36 13.34 -13.28
CA GLU A 160 12.63 13.43 -14.01
C GLU A 160 13.78 13.65 -13.04
N ARG A 161 14.81 12.77 -13.14
CA ARG A 161 15.96 12.80 -12.22
C ARG A 161 16.89 13.97 -12.43
N VAL A 162 17.03 14.43 -13.66
CA VAL A 162 18.01 15.48 -14.02
C VAL A 162 17.68 16.79 -13.31
N ALA A 163 16.45 17.26 -13.42
CA ALA A 163 16.01 18.50 -12.78
C ALA A 163 16.07 18.46 -11.23
N ALA A 164 15.82 17.30 -10.61
CA ALA A 164 15.95 17.14 -9.17
C ALA A 164 17.42 17.19 -8.68
N ARG A 165 18.35 16.73 -9.51
CA ARG A 165 19.79 16.72 -9.24
C ARG A 165 20.43 18.10 -9.37
N GLU A 166 20.04 18.85 -10.40
CA GLU A 166 20.54 20.22 -10.66
C GLU A 166 20.13 21.23 -9.58
N LYS A 167 18.93 21.07 -9.01
CA LYS A 167 18.43 21.92 -7.93
C LYS A 167 19.05 21.63 -6.55
N GLY A 168 19.94 20.62 -6.43
CA GLY A 168 20.78 20.40 -5.25
C GLY A 168 20.08 20.24 -3.90
N LYS A 169 18.79 19.96 -3.87
CA LYS A 169 17.93 20.01 -2.69
C LYS A 169 18.24 18.92 -1.64
N TYR A 170 18.93 17.85 -2.03
CA TYR A 170 19.35 16.78 -1.11
C TYR A 170 20.73 16.98 -0.49
N LYS A 171 21.40 18.11 -0.75
CA LYS A 171 22.74 18.39 -0.22
C LYS A 171 22.74 18.70 1.28
N LYS A 172 21.59 18.98 1.87
CA LYS A 172 21.40 19.22 3.31
C LYS A 172 20.37 18.25 3.87
N LEU A 173 20.62 16.96 3.79
CA LEU A 173 19.93 15.99 4.63
C LEU A 173 20.55 16.11 6.02
N GLU A 174 19.86 16.79 6.93
CA GLU A 174 20.13 16.65 8.35
C GLU A 174 19.86 15.16 8.70
N LEU A 175 20.89 14.49 9.15
CA LEU A 175 20.74 13.14 9.69
C LEU A 175 19.85 13.27 10.93
N ALA A 176 18.86 12.39 11.03
CA ALA A 176 18.03 12.33 12.22
C ALA A 176 18.91 12.20 13.47
N GLU A 177 18.67 13.02 14.47
CA GLU A 177 19.36 12.92 15.76
C GLU A 177 19.12 11.53 16.36
N LYS A 178 20.14 10.99 17.00
CA LYS A 178 20.01 9.73 17.73
C LYS A 178 19.05 9.94 18.91
N TYR A 179 18.19 8.99 19.14
CA TYR A 179 17.33 9.02 20.32
C TYR A 179 18.18 9.04 21.60
N THR A 180 17.91 9.99 22.49
CA THR A 180 18.53 10.01 23.83
C THR A 180 17.91 8.92 24.71
N SER A 181 18.59 8.56 25.81
CA SER A 181 18.06 7.59 26.76
C SER A 181 16.72 8.03 27.36
N GLU A 182 16.57 9.35 27.60
CA GLU A 182 15.33 9.94 28.11
C GLU A 182 14.19 9.80 27.10
N ARG A 183 14.48 10.04 25.83
CA ARG A 183 13.47 9.87 24.76
C ARG A 183 13.07 8.40 24.58
N ILE A 184 14.01 7.47 24.71
CA ILE A 184 13.71 6.03 24.69
C ILE A 184 12.84 5.64 25.89
N ALA A 185 13.13 6.16 27.09
CA ALA A 185 12.31 5.89 28.29
C ALA A 185 10.88 6.46 28.14
N GLU A 186 10.74 7.65 27.57
CA GLU A 186 9.43 8.25 27.26
C GLU A 186 8.61 7.36 26.30
N ILE A 187 9.25 6.91 25.21
CA ILE A 187 8.62 6.01 24.23
C ILE A 187 8.21 4.69 24.90
N ALA A 188 9.07 4.11 25.74
CA ALA A 188 8.75 2.90 26.49
C ALA A 188 7.55 3.11 27.44
N GLY A 189 7.45 4.28 28.07
CA GLY A 189 6.30 4.67 28.90
C GLY A 189 5.00 4.74 28.11
N ILE A 190 5.05 5.30 26.89
CA ILE A 190 3.88 5.35 26.00
C ILE A 190 3.45 3.92 25.60
N TYR A 191 4.39 3.04 25.25
CA TYR A 191 4.09 1.62 24.98
C TYR A 191 3.41 0.93 26.17
N ALA A 192 3.92 1.17 27.39
CA ALA A 192 3.38 0.55 28.60
C ALA A 192 1.94 1.02 28.91
N THR A 193 1.58 2.24 28.51
CA THR A 193 0.26 2.83 28.73
C THR A 193 -0.68 2.71 27.54
N GLU A 194 -0.22 2.14 26.43
CA GLU A 194 -1.02 1.97 25.21
C GLU A 194 -2.26 1.12 25.49
N LYS A 195 -3.42 1.74 25.43
CA LYS A 195 -4.69 1.05 25.54
C LYS A 195 -5.04 0.46 24.17
N LEU A 196 -4.80 -0.84 24.03
CA LEU A 196 -5.31 -1.56 22.88
C LEU A 196 -6.83 -1.62 23.01
N SER A 197 -7.53 -1.16 21.99
CA SER A 197 -9.00 -1.17 21.91
C SER A 197 -9.61 -2.59 21.90
N ALA A 198 -8.80 -3.63 22.13
CA ALA A 198 -9.23 -5.03 22.07
C ALA A 198 -10.43 -5.38 22.99
N ASN A 199 -10.69 -4.57 24.02
CA ASN A 199 -11.78 -4.80 24.96
C ASN A 199 -12.96 -3.81 24.82
N ALA A 200 -12.84 -2.82 23.96
CA ALA A 200 -13.87 -1.84 23.67
C ALA A 200 -13.89 -1.60 22.17
N THR A 201 -14.39 -2.58 21.43
CA THR A 201 -14.62 -2.42 19.99
C THR A 201 -15.84 -1.51 19.83
N PRO A 202 -15.69 -0.26 19.39
CA PRO A 202 -16.85 0.58 19.10
C PRO A 202 -17.64 -0.07 17.98
N PHE A 203 -18.95 -0.09 18.09
CA PHE A 203 -19.80 -0.43 16.96
C PHE A 203 -19.71 0.70 15.93
N PHE A 204 -19.95 0.38 14.66
CA PHE A 204 -19.93 1.39 13.59
C PHE A 204 -20.82 2.58 13.89
N GLU A 205 -21.98 2.33 14.52
CA GLU A 205 -22.99 3.31 14.91
C GLU A 205 -22.51 4.27 16.00
N ASP A 206 -21.50 3.87 16.78
CA ASP A 206 -20.94 4.67 17.88
C ASP A 206 -19.78 5.56 17.45
N VAL A 207 -19.32 5.44 16.19
CA VAL A 207 -18.17 6.20 15.65
C VAL A 207 -18.64 7.42 14.88
N ASN A 208 -18.17 8.60 15.28
CA ASN A 208 -18.50 9.87 14.65
C ASN A 208 -17.31 10.48 13.91
N VAL A 209 -17.60 11.29 12.90
CA VAL A 209 -16.56 12.09 12.23
C VAL A 209 -15.99 13.10 13.24
N GLY A 210 -14.68 13.05 13.45
CA GLY A 210 -14.00 13.90 14.41
C GLY A 210 -13.65 13.23 15.74
N ASP A 211 -14.08 11.99 15.96
CA ASP A 211 -13.67 11.22 17.14
C ASP A 211 -12.16 11.03 17.16
N ALA A 212 -11.57 11.20 18.35
CA ALA A 212 -10.13 11.02 18.51
C ALA A 212 -9.75 9.54 18.41
N ILE A 213 -8.85 9.23 17.50
CA ILE A 213 -8.24 7.91 17.41
C ILE A 213 -6.97 7.91 18.28
N PRO A 214 -6.83 6.96 19.23
CA PRO A 214 -5.63 6.89 20.04
C PRO A 214 -4.40 6.63 19.18
N SER A 215 -3.31 7.33 19.49
CA SER A 215 -2.03 7.13 18.81
C SER A 215 -1.45 5.76 19.15
N ILE A 216 -0.99 5.06 18.13
CA ILE A 216 -0.25 3.81 18.25
C ILE A 216 1.19 4.08 17.83
N ILE A 217 2.14 3.72 18.68
CA ILE A 217 3.56 3.85 18.40
C ILE A 217 4.12 2.50 17.98
N ARG A 218 4.89 2.47 16.89
CA ARG A 218 5.56 1.27 16.36
C ARG A 218 6.98 1.61 15.87
#